data_14644451fcd7c3a4c89d80a6545df6bc
#
_entry.id   14644451fcd7c3a4c89d80a6545df6bc
#
_cell.length_a   1.000
_cell.length_b   1.000
_cell.length_c   1.000
_cell.angle_alpha   90.00
_cell.angle_beta   90.00
_cell.angle_gamma   90.00
#
_symmetry.space_group_name_H-M   'P 1'
#
loop_
_entity.id
_entity.type
_entity.pdbx_description
1 polymer ?
#
loop_
_entity_poly.entity_id
_entity_poly.type
_entity_poly.pdbx_seq_one_letter_code
_entity_poly.pdbx_strand_id
1 'polypeptide(L)'
;MMRRVDDFRLRFGKQELVPIMIGGMGVDISTADLALEAARLGGIGHISDAMIKTVSDRRYNTKFVKEKLALYKLSVKSEDKSLVKFDLDRLVEATRLHVVGTMERKRGSGLVFINCMEKLTMNAPKETLRVRMRAALDCGIDGITLAAGLHLGSFALIEDHPRFRDAKLGIIVSSVRALSLFLKKSARTNRLPDYIVVEGPLAGGHLGFGMDWAKYDLATIVAEVMAHLKSEHLDIPVIPAGGIFTGSDAAAFLEGGAAAVQVATRFTVAEECGLPAEVKQEYFKANEDDIVVNEISPTGYPMRMIKSSPAIGDGIRPNCEAYGYLLDANGKCSYVTAYNREVAAHPGARKVQVWDKTCLCTHMRNFDLWTCGQLTWRLKDTTRQAADGSYELLSAEHIFKDYQFSTDNKVALP
;
A
#
# COMPACT_ATOMS: atom_id res chain seq x y z
N MET A 1 30.52 -8.42 16.31
CA MET A 1 30.16 -7.17 15.61
C MET A 1 28.69 -7.29 15.22
N MET A 2 27.84 -6.34 15.56
CA MET A 2 26.45 -6.37 15.09
C MET A 2 26.45 -6.26 13.55
N ARG A 3 25.70 -7.14 12.89
CA ARG A 3 25.56 -7.11 11.42
C ARG A 3 24.67 -5.93 11.01
N ARG A 4 24.96 -5.40 9.84
CA ARG A 4 24.17 -4.32 9.19
C ARG A 4 23.28 -4.92 8.14
N VAL A 5 22.27 -4.21 7.73
CA VAL A 5 21.46 -4.59 6.57
C VAL A 5 22.34 -4.72 5.32
N ASP A 6 23.38 -3.89 5.21
CA ASP A 6 24.36 -3.94 4.09
C ASP A 6 25.20 -5.21 4.02
N ASP A 7 25.27 -6.01 5.09
CA ASP A 7 25.99 -7.29 5.09
C ASP A 7 25.18 -8.43 4.42
N PHE A 8 23.94 -8.16 4.00
CA PHE A 8 23.02 -9.11 3.40
C PHE A 8 22.65 -8.68 1.97
N ARG A 9 22.16 -9.62 1.16
CA ARG A 9 21.66 -9.35 -0.20
C ARG A 9 20.39 -10.12 -0.46
N LEU A 10 19.40 -9.43 -1.03
CA LEU A 10 18.25 -10.09 -1.66
C LEU A 10 18.64 -10.58 -3.06
N ARG A 11 18.32 -11.82 -3.39
CA ARG A 11 18.67 -12.42 -4.68
C ARG A 11 17.44 -12.80 -5.49
N PHE A 12 17.40 -12.32 -6.72
CA PHE A 12 16.48 -12.81 -7.74
C PHE A 12 17.28 -13.38 -8.91
N GLY A 13 17.55 -14.70 -8.87
CA GLY A 13 18.48 -15.35 -9.79
C GLY A 13 19.89 -14.79 -9.65
N LYS A 14 20.42 -14.16 -10.72
CA LYS A 14 21.76 -13.54 -10.72
C LYS A 14 21.78 -12.10 -10.19
N GLN A 15 20.62 -11.48 -10.02
CA GLN A 15 20.54 -10.10 -9.54
C GLN A 15 20.62 -10.06 -8.03
N GLU A 16 21.53 -9.24 -7.50
CA GLU A 16 21.69 -8.96 -6.09
C GLU A 16 21.23 -7.53 -5.78
N LEU A 17 20.46 -7.38 -4.72
CA LEU A 17 19.86 -6.11 -4.30
C LEU A 17 20.19 -5.84 -2.83
N VAL A 18 20.21 -4.58 -2.45
CA VAL A 18 20.12 -4.18 -1.05
C VAL A 18 18.78 -4.69 -0.50
N PRO A 19 18.76 -5.43 0.63
CA PRO A 19 17.57 -6.13 1.08
C PRO A 19 16.57 -5.21 1.79
N ILE A 20 16.30 -4.05 1.19
CA ILE A 20 15.33 -3.04 1.64
C ILE A 20 14.31 -2.83 0.53
N MET A 21 13.04 -3.01 0.88
CA MET A 21 11.89 -2.74 0.03
C MET A 21 11.07 -1.60 0.66
N ILE A 22 10.86 -0.50 -0.07
CA ILE A 22 9.89 0.52 0.37
C ILE A 22 8.51 0.05 -0.04
N GLY A 23 7.62 -0.16 0.94
CA GLY A 23 6.28 -0.69 0.72
C GLY A 23 5.39 0.22 -0.12
N GLY A 24 4.45 -0.37 -0.85
CA GLY A 24 3.48 0.36 -1.66
C GLY A 24 2.39 1.01 -0.81
N MET A 25 2.27 2.33 -0.88
CA MET A 25 1.31 3.14 -0.13
C MET A 25 0.41 3.92 -1.12
N GLY A 26 -0.88 3.72 -1.05
CA GLY A 26 -1.88 4.44 -1.85
C GLY A 26 -2.59 5.50 -1.01
N VAL A 27 -3.11 6.57 -1.60
CA VAL A 27 -3.16 6.97 -3.01
C VAL A 27 -2.08 8.02 -3.26
N ASP A 28 -1.22 7.81 -4.27
CA ASP A 28 -0.15 8.75 -4.64
C ASP A 28 0.84 9.06 -3.48
N ILE A 29 0.87 8.22 -2.44
CA ILE A 29 1.83 8.32 -1.33
C ILE A 29 3.16 7.72 -1.77
N SER A 30 3.14 6.50 -2.31
CA SER A 30 4.28 5.92 -3.02
C SER A 30 4.36 6.51 -4.43
N THR A 31 5.13 7.57 -4.55
CA THR A 31 5.35 8.32 -5.80
C THR A 31 6.39 7.64 -6.68
N ALA A 32 6.47 8.07 -7.93
CA ALA A 32 7.59 7.70 -8.80
C ALA A 32 8.94 8.11 -8.18
N ASP A 33 9.03 9.32 -7.59
CA ASP A 33 10.27 9.83 -7.02
C ASP A 33 10.76 8.97 -5.85
N LEU A 34 9.84 8.60 -4.93
CA LEU A 34 10.17 7.70 -3.82
C LEU A 34 10.63 6.31 -4.30
N ALA A 35 9.93 5.74 -5.28
CA ALA A 35 10.27 4.43 -5.82
C ALA A 35 11.61 4.43 -6.57
N LEU A 36 11.88 5.50 -7.34
CA LEU A 36 13.10 5.67 -8.09
C LEU A 36 14.31 5.85 -7.17
N GLU A 37 14.14 6.51 -6.04
CA GLU A 37 15.21 6.68 -5.06
C GLU A 37 15.62 5.34 -4.45
N ALA A 38 14.66 4.49 -4.06
CA ALA A 38 14.97 3.13 -3.62
C ALA A 38 15.71 2.33 -4.69
N ALA A 39 15.28 2.42 -5.95
CA ALA A 39 15.92 1.72 -7.06
C ALA A 39 17.34 2.25 -7.34
N ARG A 40 17.55 3.57 -7.25
CA ARG A 40 18.89 4.20 -7.39
C ARG A 40 19.87 3.67 -6.33
N LEU A 41 19.39 3.45 -5.13
CA LEU A 41 20.18 2.95 -3.99
C LEU A 41 20.31 1.41 -3.97
N GLY A 42 19.83 0.72 -4.99
CA GLY A 42 19.99 -0.73 -5.16
C GLY A 42 18.93 -1.57 -4.44
N GLY A 43 17.93 -0.96 -3.82
CA GLY A 43 16.79 -1.64 -3.20
C GLY A 43 15.58 -1.78 -4.12
N ILE A 44 14.41 -1.97 -3.54
CA ILE A 44 13.14 -2.07 -4.26
C ILE A 44 12.22 -0.93 -3.84
N GLY A 45 11.73 -0.16 -4.81
CA GLY A 45 10.69 0.83 -4.60
C GLY A 45 9.37 0.42 -5.21
N HIS A 46 8.26 0.89 -4.63
CA HIS A 46 6.94 0.68 -5.19
C HIS A 46 6.31 1.98 -5.66
N ILE A 47 5.64 1.94 -6.80
CA ILE A 47 4.57 2.86 -7.16
C ILE A 47 3.22 2.19 -6.86
N SER A 48 2.17 2.97 -6.62
CA SER A 48 0.84 2.42 -6.28
C SER A 48 -0.15 2.60 -7.42
N ASP A 49 -0.97 1.58 -7.69
CA ASP A 49 -2.07 1.65 -8.66
C ASP A 49 -3.38 2.17 -8.05
N ALA A 50 -3.39 2.44 -6.74
CA ALA A 50 -4.58 2.92 -6.06
C ALA A 50 -5.07 4.24 -6.65
N MET A 51 -6.34 4.27 -7.08
CA MET A 51 -6.95 5.44 -7.75
C MET A 51 -6.12 5.98 -8.92
N ILE A 52 -5.55 5.11 -9.74
CA ILE A 52 -4.60 5.46 -10.80
C ILE A 52 -5.10 6.56 -11.75
N LYS A 53 -6.43 6.62 -12.04
CA LYS A 53 -7.02 7.69 -12.83
C LYS A 53 -6.97 9.05 -12.14
N THR A 54 -7.16 9.08 -10.81
CA THR A 54 -7.04 10.31 -10.02
C THR A 54 -5.58 10.76 -9.96
N VAL A 55 -4.66 9.82 -9.80
CA VAL A 55 -3.22 10.09 -9.86
C VAL A 55 -2.82 10.64 -11.23
N SER A 56 -3.34 10.04 -12.32
CA SER A 56 -3.10 10.50 -13.68
C SER A 56 -3.61 11.93 -13.92
N ASP A 57 -4.83 12.25 -13.45
CA ASP A 57 -5.37 13.61 -13.57
C ASP A 57 -4.48 14.64 -12.84
N ARG A 58 -3.93 14.28 -11.70
CA ARG A 58 -3.06 15.17 -10.90
C ARG A 58 -1.68 15.36 -11.52
N ARG A 59 -1.05 14.27 -12.02
CA ARG A 59 0.35 14.28 -12.47
C ARG A 59 0.53 14.52 -13.96
N TYR A 60 -0.44 14.10 -14.77
CA TYR A 60 -0.36 14.15 -16.24
C TYR A 60 -1.43 15.05 -16.88
N ASN A 61 -2.17 15.82 -16.06
CA ASN A 61 -3.21 16.73 -16.51
C ASN A 61 -4.28 16.06 -17.39
N THR A 62 -4.60 14.79 -17.12
CA THR A 62 -5.73 14.10 -17.76
C THR A 62 -7.05 14.54 -17.13
N LYS A 63 -8.18 14.05 -17.67
CA LYS A 63 -9.54 14.40 -17.19
C LYS A 63 -10.40 13.16 -16.93
N PHE A 64 -9.77 12.03 -16.67
CA PHE A 64 -10.43 10.73 -16.57
C PHE A 64 -11.51 10.66 -15.48
N VAL A 65 -11.29 11.29 -14.33
CA VAL A 65 -12.28 11.35 -13.24
C VAL A 65 -13.47 12.23 -13.66
N LYS A 66 -13.20 13.36 -14.29
CA LYS A 66 -14.25 14.27 -14.79
C LYS A 66 -15.09 13.62 -15.88
N GLU A 67 -14.48 12.91 -16.83
CA GLU A 67 -15.15 12.15 -17.88
C GLU A 67 -16.08 11.08 -17.29
N LYS A 68 -15.59 10.29 -16.33
CA LYS A 68 -16.38 9.29 -15.64
C LYS A 68 -17.56 9.89 -14.88
N LEU A 69 -17.35 11.01 -14.17
CA LEU A 69 -18.42 11.72 -13.48
C LEU A 69 -19.51 12.20 -14.45
N ALA A 70 -19.13 12.74 -15.60
CA ALA A 70 -20.06 13.20 -16.63
C ALA A 70 -20.90 12.05 -17.20
N LEU A 71 -20.26 10.90 -17.48
CA LEU A 71 -20.92 9.70 -17.98
C LEU A 71 -22.01 9.18 -17.04
N TYR A 72 -21.76 9.21 -15.73
CA TYR A 72 -22.67 8.69 -14.71
C TYR A 72 -23.46 9.77 -13.95
N LYS A 73 -23.61 10.96 -14.53
CA LYS A 73 -24.29 12.10 -13.89
C LYS A 73 -25.70 11.76 -13.40
N LEU A 74 -26.45 10.92 -14.12
CA LEU A 74 -27.81 10.52 -13.75
C LEU A 74 -27.83 9.53 -12.58
N SER A 75 -26.74 8.84 -12.28
CA SER A 75 -26.62 7.89 -11.19
C SER A 75 -26.37 8.56 -9.83
N VAL A 76 -26.14 9.87 -9.78
CA VAL A 76 -25.76 10.61 -8.55
C VAL A 76 -26.78 10.44 -7.43
N LYS A 77 -28.07 10.37 -7.77
CA LYS A 77 -29.18 10.21 -6.79
C LYS A 77 -29.51 8.75 -6.48
N SER A 78 -28.98 7.80 -7.25
CA SER A 78 -29.25 6.37 -7.03
C SER A 78 -28.40 5.84 -5.88
N GLU A 79 -28.98 5.04 -4.98
CA GLU A 79 -28.24 4.26 -4.01
C GLU A 79 -27.56 3.05 -4.65
N ASP A 80 -28.17 2.50 -5.68
CA ASP A 80 -27.58 1.42 -6.48
C ASP A 80 -26.50 1.98 -7.41
N LYS A 81 -25.25 1.67 -7.10
CA LYS A 81 -24.07 2.04 -7.89
C LYS A 81 -23.58 0.88 -8.79
N SER A 82 -24.36 -0.17 -8.93
CA SER A 82 -23.98 -1.37 -9.70
C SER A 82 -23.64 -1.09 -11.17
N LEU A 83 -24.25 -0.06 -11.75
CA LEU A 83 -24.01 0.37 -13.12
C LEU A 83 -22.77 1.27 -13.28
N VAL A 84 -22.25 1.83 -12.20
CA VAL A 84 -21.08 2.72 -12.26
C VAL A 84 -19.82 1.88 -12.45
N LYS A 85 -19.24 1.92 -13.64
CA LYS A 85 -18.06 1.12 -14.01
C LYS A 85 -16.88 2.00 -14.38
N PHE A 86 -15.70 1.42 -14.36
CA PHE A 86 -14.52 2.05 -14.94
C PHE A 86 -14.47 1.76 -16.45
N ASP A 87 -14.09 2.77 -17.21
CA ASP A 87 -13.65 2.63 -18.59
C ASP A 87 -12.26 1.92 -18.55
N LEU A 88 -12.18 0.75 -19.16
CA LEU A 88 -10.99 -0.08 -19.12
C LEU A 88 -9.85 0.52 -19.93
N ASP A 89 -10.14 1.17 -21.07
CA ASP A 89 -9.12 1.83 -21.89
C ASP A 89 -8.48 3.01 -21.15
N ARG A 90 -9.29 3.76 -20.40
CA ARG A 90 -8.78 4.84 -19.53
C ARG A 90 -7.97 4.31 -18.35
N LEU A 91 -8.26 3.12 -17.84
CA LEU A 91 -7.42 2.46 -16.83
C LEU A 91 -6.08 2.03 -17.41
N VAL A 92 -6.09 1.46 -18.61
CA VAL A 92 -4.85 1.10 -19.34
C VAL A 92 -4.00 2.34 -19.55
N GLU A 93 -4.57 3.42 -20.07
CA GLU A 93 -3.85 4.65 -20.34
C GLU A 93 -3.29 5.30 -19.07
N ALA A 94 -4.09 5.39 -18.00
CA ALA A 94 -3.63 5.92 -16.72
C ALA A 94 -2.46 5.09 -16.14
N THR A 95 -2.56 3.76 -16.24
CA THR A 95 -1.48 2.86 -15.80
C THR A 95 -0.24 3.03 -16.66
N ARG A 96 -0.40 3.11 -17.98
CA ARG A 96 0.71 3.35 -18.92
C ARG A 96 1.46 4.65 -18.61
N LEU A 97 0.74 5.76 -18.46
CA LEU A 97 1.34 7.06 -18.13
C LEU A 97 2.15 6.98 -16.84
N HIS A 98 1.60 6.33 -15.82
CA HIS A 98 2.25 6.21 -14.52
C HIS A 98 3.50 5.33 -14.57
N VAL A 99 3.42 4.17 -15.22
CA VAL A 99 4.54 3.22 -15.32
C VAL A 99 5.63 3.76 -16.24
N VAL A 100 5.29 4.22 -17.45
CA VAL A 100 6.27 4.76 -18.42
C VAL A 100 6.98 5.97 -17.82
N GLY A 101 6.22 6.94 -17.28
CA GLY A 101 6.81 8.14 -16.67
C GLY A 101 7.72 7.83 -15.47
N THR A 102 7.57 6.65 -14.86
CA THR A 102 8.49 6.17 -13.83
C THR A 102 9.69 5.44 -14.43
N MET A 103 9.45 4.45 -15.29
CA MET A 103 10.50 3.55 -15.77
C MET A 103 11.53 4.25 -16.69
N GLU A 104 11.13 5.24 -17.47
CA GLU A 104 12.05 6.07 -18.29
C GLU A 104 13.07 6.84 -17.43
N ARG A 105 12.71 7.16 -16.21
CA ARG A 105 13.55 7.88 -15.25
C ARG A 105 14.40 6.95 -14.37
N LYS A 106 14.16 5.63 -14.42
CA LYS A 106 14.86 4.66 -13.57
C LYS A 106 16.35 4.70 -13.79
N ARG A 107 17.11 4.75 -12.68
CA ARG A 107 18.57 4.67 -12.62
C ARG A 107 18.98 3.71 -11.52
N GLY A 108 20.21 3.22 -11.58
CA GLY A 108 20.76 2.28 -10.60
C GLY A 108 20.38 0.83 -10.88
N SER A 109 20.78 -0.07 -9.99
CA SER A 109 20.64 -1.53 -10.13
C SER A 109 19.38 -2.09 -9.44
N GLY A 110 18.68 -1.28 -8.67
CA GLY A 110 17.47 -1.69 -7.94
C GLY A 110 16.26 -1.88 -8.85
N LEU A 111 15.15 -2.23 -8.25
CA LEU A 111 13.90 -2.55 -8.96
C LEU A 111 12.78 -1.58 -8.60
N VAL A 112 11.89 -1.35 -9.55
CA VAL A 112 10.63 -0.63 -9.34
C VAL A 112 9.47 -1.59 -9.56
N PHE A 113 8.66 -1.78 -8.52
CA PHE A 113 7.46 -2.59 -8.58
C PHE A 113 6.21 -1.73 -8.56
N ILE A 114 5.10 -2.28 -9.01
CA ILE A 114 3.78 -1.67 -8.83
C ILE A 114 2.97 -2.46 -7.80
N ASN A 115 2.43 -1.75 -6.81
CA ASN A 115 1.55 -2.33 -5.80
C ASN A 115 0.13 -2.34 -6.33
N CYS A 116 -0.36 -3.52 -6.76
CA CYS A 116 -1.69 -3.70 -7.33
C CYS A 116 -2.69 -4.16 -6.28
N MET A 117 -3.79 -3.42 -6.16
CA MET A 117 -4.85 -3.68 -5.19
C MET A 117 -6.06 -4.32 -5.86
N GLU A 118 -6.49 -5.53 -5.39
CA GLU A 118 -7.59 -6.28 -6.00
C GLU A 118 -8.96 -5.65 -5.71
N LYS A 119 -9.22 -5.32 -4.45
CA LYS A 119 -10.57 -4.99 -3.99
C LYS A 119 -10.91 -3.50 -4.06
N LEU A 120 -10.23 -2.73 -4.86
CA LEU A 120 -10.39 -1.29 -4.92
C LEU A 120 -11.21 -0.80 -6.13
N THR A 121 -12.12 -1.61 -6.66
CA THR A 121 -12.98 -1.19 -7.77
C THR A 121 -14.41 -1.58 -7.53
N MET A 122 -15.33 -0.67 -7.84
CA MET A 122 -16.75 -0.97 -7.96
C MET A 122 -16.98 -1.78 -9.21
N ASN A 123 -17.75 -2.87 -9.12
CA ASN A 123 -18.09 -3.70 -10.26
C ASN A 123 -16.89 -4.12 -11.11
N ALA A 124 -16.86 -5.31 -11.59
CA ALA A 124 -15.77 -5.83 -12.43
C ALA A 124 -14.35 -5.73 -11.82
N PRO A 125 -14.10 -6.12 -10.54
CA PRO A 125 -12.78 -5.97 -9.91
C PRO A 125 -11.70 -6.80 -10.61
N LYS A 126 -12.03 -7.98 -11.15
CA LYS A 126 -11.08 -8.84 -11.87
C LYS A 126 -10.66 -8.25 -13.20
N GLU A 127 -11.60 -7.72 -13.97
CA GLU A 127 -11.35 -7.09 -15.26
C GLU A 127 -10.49 -5.83 -15.07
N THR A 128 -10.80 -5.02 -14.10
CA THR A 128 -10.01 -3.82 -13.81
C THR A 128 -8.62 -4.15 -13.28
N LEU A 129 -8.46 -5.19 -12.47
CA LEU A 129 -7.15 -5.67 -12.04
C LEU A 129 -6.35 -6.23 -13.22
N ARG A 130 -6.99 -7.05 -14.06
CA ARG A 130 -6.35 -7.64 -15.25
C ARG A 130 -5.75 -6.58 -16.15
N VAL A 131 -6.52 -5.55 -16.51
CA VAL A 131 -6.03 -4.51 -17.44
C VAL A 131 -4.91 -3.68 -16.84
N ARG A 132 -4.93 -3.38 -15.53
CA ARG A 132 -3.87 -2.65 -14.84
C ARG A 132 -2.57 -3.48 -14.77
N MET A 133 -2.67 -4.76 -14.40
CA MET A 133 -1.51 -5.64 -14.35
C MET A 133 -0.87 -5.81 -15.75
N ARG A 134 -1.69 -6.05 -16.79
CA ARG A 134 -1.20 -6.19 -18.17
C ARG A 134 -0.53 -4.92 -18.65
N ALA A 135 -1.20 -3.77 -18.51
CA ALA A 135 -0.63 -2.48 -18.89
C ALA A 135 0.69 -2.17 -18.17
N ALA A 136 0.81 -2.52 -16.89
CA ALA A 136 2.08 -2.37 -16.16
C ALA A 136 3.18 -3.25 -16.74
N LEU A 137 2.88 -4.51 -17.08
CA LEU A 137 3.82 -5.43 -17.70
C LEU A 137 4.22 -4.97 -19.12
N ASP A 138 3.25 -4.52 -19.93
CA ASP A 138 3.50 -3.99 -21.29
C ASP A 138 4.43 -2.78 -21.25
N CYS A 139 4.35 -1.98 -20.18
CA CYS A 139 5.15 -0.77 -19.98
C CYS A 139 6.51 -1.03 -19.29
N GLY A 140 6.89 -2.28 -19.08
CA GLY A 140 8.24 -2.63 -18.64
C GLY A 140 8.47 -2.56 -17.14
N ILE A 141 7.43 -2.53 -16.28
CA ILE A 141 7.60 -2.61 -14.82
C ILE A 141 8.45 -3.84 -14.44
N ASP A 142 9.32 -3.73 -13.45
CA ASP A 142 10.18 -4.85 -13.03
C ASP A 142 9.38 -5.94 -12.28
N GLY A 143 8.33 -5.56 -11.58
CA GLY A 143 7.50 -6.51 -10.86
C GLY A 143 6.17 -5.95 -10.37
N ILE A 144 5.33 -6.85 -9.85
CA ILE A 144 4.00 -6.54 -9.29
C ILE A 144 3.91 -7.16 -7.90
N THR A 145 3.54 -6.35 -6.91
CA THR A 145 3.13 -6.81 -5.59
C THR A 145 1.61 -6.80 -5.51
N LEU A 146 1.01 -7.96 -5.26
CA LEU A 146 -0.43 -8.08 -5.08
C LEU A 146 -0.82 -7.79 -3.63
N ALA A 147 -1.58 -6.73 -3.41
CA ALA A 147 -1.95 -6.20 -2.10
C ALA A 147 -3.47 -6.00 -1.93
N ALA A 148 -3.89 -5.63 -0.74
CA ALA A 148 -5.29 -5.34 -0.38
C ALA A 148 -6.23 -6.51 -0.68
N GLY A 149 -5.89 -7.69 -0.20
CA GLY A 149 -6.69 -8.90 -0.29
C GLY A 149 -5.86 -10.16 -0.53
N LEU A 150 -6.48 -11.31 -0.39
CA LEU A 150 -5.86 -12.60 -0.72
C LEU A 150 -6.13 -12.92 -2.20
N HIS A 151 -5.16 -12.68 -3.04
CA HIS A 151 -5.23 -12.73 -4.51
C HIS A 151 -5.26 -14.17 -5.08
N LEU A 152 -6.20 -14.99 -4.66
CA LEU A 152 -6.25 -16.43 -4.96
C LEU A 152 -6.28 -16.82 -6.45
N GLY A 153 -6.62 -15.89 -7.33
CA GLY A 153 -6.73 -16.17 -8.78
C GLY A 153 -6.06 -15.12 -9.66
N SER A 154 -5.32 -14.19 -9.09
CA SER A 154 -4.84 -13.01 -9.84
C SER A 154 -3.74 -13.37 -10.83
N PHE A 155 -2.92 -14.39 -10.58
CA PHE A 155 -1.92 -14.85 -11.54
C PHE A 155 -2.56 -15.37 -12.86
N ALA A 156 -3.72 -16.04 -12.77
CA ALA A 156 -4.44 -16.49 -13.96
C ALA A 156 -4.96 -15.35 -14.85
N LEU A 157 -5.06 -14.12 -14.33
CA LEU A 157 -5.48 -12.95 -15.12
C LEU A 157 -4.43 -12.51 -16.15
N ILE A 158 -3.19 -12.94 -15.98
CA ILE A 158 -2.05 -12.54 -16.79
C ILE A 158 -1.19 -13.73 -17.25
N GLU A 159 -1.66 -14.97 -17.11
CA GLU A 159 -0.87 -16.17 -17.44
C GLU A 159 -0.47 -16.26 -18.92
N ASP A 160 -1.26 -15.66 -19.81
CA ASP A 160 -1.03 -15.54 -21.24
C ASP A 160 -0.11 -14.38 -21.64
N HIS A 161 0.33 -13.56 -20.68
CA HIS A 161 1.17 -12.40 -20.96
C HIS A 161 2.62 -12.81 -21.23
N PRO A 162 3.31 -12.28 -22.27
CA PRO A 162 4.70 -12.65 -22.60
C PRO A 162 5.67 -12.50 -21.43
N ARG A 163 5.50 -11.46 -20.59
CA ARG A 163 6.34 -11.20 -19.43
C ARG A 163 5.89 -11.91 -18.15
N PHE A 164 4.91 -12.82 -18.24
CA PHE A 164 4.41 -13.55 -17.06
C PHE A 164 5.50 -14.31 -16.30
N ARG A 165 6.51 -14.83 -17.04
CA ARG A 165 7.62 -15.59 -16.44
C ARG A 165 8.81 -14.72 -16.01
N ASP A 166 8.97 -13.55 -16.61
CA ASP A 166 10.15 -12.68 -16.41
C ASP A 166 9.95 -11.65 -15.30
N ALA A 167 8.78 -11.03 -15.24
CA ALA A 167 8.47 -10.05 -14.21
C ALA A 167 8.38 -10.69 -12.82
N LYS A 168 8.80 -9.96 -11.80
CA LYS A 168 8.71 -10.42 -10.41
C LYS A 168 7.29 -10.27 -9.88
N LEU A 169 6.71 -11.37 -9.43
CA LEU A 169 5.36 -11.40 -8.89
C LEU A 169 5.40 -11.76 -7.41
N GLY A 170 4.94 -10.84 -6.57
CA GLY A 170 4.90 -11.04 -5.13
C GLY A 170 3.48 -10.94 -4.56
N ILE A 171 3.32 -11.52 -3.39
CA ILE A 171 2.06 -11.51 -2.63
C ILE A 171 2.29 -11.01 -1.22
N ILE A 172 1.23 -10.50 -0.60
CA ILE A 172 1.23 -10.13 0.83
C ILE A 172 0.34 -11.11 1.57
N VAL A 173 0.85 -11.70 2.65
CA VAL A 173 0.11 -12.61 3.54
C VAL A 173 0.37 -12.23 5.00
N SER A 174 -0.58 -12.56 5.88
CA SER A 174 -0.47 -12.36 7.33
C SER A 174 -0.51 -13.67 8.14
N SER A 175 -0.46 -14.82 7.46
CA SER A 175 -0.47 -16.14 8.12
C SER A 175 -0.09 -17.27 7.17
N VAL A 176 0.34 -18.39 7.73
CA VAL A 176 0.55 -19.66 7.00
C VAL A 176 -0.72 -20.11 6.29
N ARG A 177 -1.90 -19.95 6.91
CA ARG A 177 -3.19 -20.31 6.29
C ARG A 177 -3.42 -19.54 4.99
N ALA A 178 -3.18 -18.23 5.00
CA ALA A 178 -3.33 -17.38 3.81
C ALA A 178 -2.36 -17.82 2.71
N LEU A 179 -1.10 -18.09 3.06
CA LEU A 179 -0.08 -18.58 2.13
C LEU A 179 -0.48 -19.92 1.52
N SER A 180 -0.87 -20.90 2.33
CA SER A 180 -1.27 -22.25 1.85
C SER A 180 -2.46 -22.18 0.88
N LEU A 181 -3.46 -21.32 1.16
CA LEU A 181 -4.58 -21.10 0.25
C LEU A 181 -4.13 -20.50 -1.09
N PHE A 182 -3.20 -19.54 -1.05
CA PHE A 182 -2.63 -18.96 -2.27
C PHE A 182 -1.86 -19.99 -3.07
N LEU A 183 -0.94 -20.73 -2.45
CA LEU A 183 -0.09 -21.73 -3.13
C LEU A 183 -0.94 -22.82 -3.81
N LYS A 184 -1.98 -23.33 -3.14
CA LYS A 184 -2.93 -24.30 -3.74
C LYS A 184 -3.63 -23.74 -4.98
N LYS A 185 -3.94 -22.46 -5.01
CA LYS A 185 -4.61 -21.83 -6.17
C LYS A 185 -3.63 -21.49 -7.29
N SER A 186 -2.44 -20.99 -6.96
CA SER A 186 -1.41 -20.63 -7.93
C SER A 186 -0.82 -21.84 -8.66
N ALA A 187 -0.89 -23.02 -8.05
CA ALA A 187 -0.48 -24.28 -8.69
C ALA A 187 -1.17 -24.52 -10.05
N ARG A 188 -2.40 -23.99 -10.25
CA ARG A 188 -3.13 -24.10 -11.52
C ARG A 188 -2.48 -23.37 -12.68
N THR A 189 -1.73 -22.30 -12.41
CA THR A 189 -0.99 -21.52 -13.42
C THR A 189 0.45 -21.98 -13.56
N ASN A 190 0.86 -23.01 -12.84
CA ASN A 190 2.24 -23.48 -12.75
C ASN A 190 3.22 -22.31 -12.50
N ARG A 191 2.84 -21.39 -11.60
CA ARG A 191 3.62 -20.20 -11.24
C ARG A 191 3.57 -19.98 -9.74
N LEU A 192 4.71 -20.06 -9.07
CA LEU A 192 4.90 -19.62 -7.68
C LEU A 192 5.19 -18.13 -7.64
N PRO A 193 4.94 -17.45 -6.52
CA PRO A 193 5.41 -16.08 -6.33
C PRO A 193 6.94 -16.06 -6.27
N ASP A 194 7.55 -14.98 -6.77
CA ASP A 194 8.99 -14.76 -6.67
C ASP A 194 9.42 -14.34 -5.26
N TYR A 195 8.50 -13.81 -4.47
CA TYR A 195 8.70 -13.43 -3.07
C TYR A 195 7.36 -13.33 -2.34
N ILE A 196 7.44 -13.42 -1.02
CA ILE A 196 6.29 -13.33 -0.11
C ILE A 196 6.57 -12.23 0.90
N VAL A 197 5.73 -11.19 0.92
CA VAL A 197 5.72 -10.23 2.03
C VAL A 197 4.86 -10.79 3.15
N VAL A 198 5.43 -10.91 4.34
CA VAL A 198 4.71 -11.29 5.57
C VAL A 198 4.39 -10.02 6.33
N GLU A 199 3.13 -9.59 6.26
CA GLU A 199 2.67 -8.39 6.95
C GLU A 199 2.20 -8.70 8.36
N GLY A 200 2.86 -8.09 9.34
CA GLY A 200 2.60 -8.26 10.76
C GLY A 200 1.56 -7.29 11.33
N PRO A 201 1.20 -7.51 12.60
CA PRO A 201 0.12 -6.76 13.26
C PRO A 201 0.43 -5.28 13.48
N LEU A 202 1.68 -4.84 13.40
CA LEU A 202 2.07 -3.43 13.57
C LEU A 202 2.10 -2.63 12.26
N ALA A 203 1.68 -3.24 11.15
CA ALA A 203 1.56 -2.58 9.86
C ALA A 203 0.53 -1.43 9.89
N GLY A 204 0.62 -0.53 8.91
CA GLY A 204 -0.29 0.61 8.76
C GLY A 204 -1.43 0.35 7.79
N GLY A 205 -2.48 1.16 7.89
CA GLY A 205 -3.66 1.02 7.03
C GLY A 205 -4.52 -0.18 7.40
N HIS A 206 -5.07 -0.85 6.39
CA HIS A 206 -5.89 -2.04 6.60
C HIS A 206 -5.05 -3.21 7.11
N LEU A 207 -5.51 -3.85 8.17
CA LEU A 207 -4.81 -4.97 8.79
C LEU A 207 -5.31 -6.31 8.23
N GLY A 208 -4.39 -7.26 8.06
CA GLY A 208 -4.70 -8.67 7.79
C GLY A 208 -5.17 -9.42 9.05
N PHE A 209 -5.49 -8.71 10.13
CA PHE A 209 -5.88 -9.21 11.45
C PHE A 209 -7.22 -8.62 11.86
N GLY A 210 -7.91 -9.27 12.82
CA GLY A 210 -9.07 -8.72 13.50
C GLY A 210 -8.70 -7.64 14.54
N MET A 211 -9.70 -7.21 15.33
CA MET A 211 -9.48 -6.27 16.44
C MET A 211 -8.59 -6.83 17.55
N ASP A 212 -8.31 -8.11 17.52
CA ASP A 212 -7.37 -8.81 18.42
C ASP A 212 -5.93 -8.84 17.89
N TRP A 213 -5.59 -7.95 16.96
CA TRP A 213 -4.28 -7.84 16.29
C TRP A 213 -3.08 -7.85 17.28
N ALA A 214 -3.26 -7.31 18.48
CA ALA A 214 -2.20 -7.24 19.50
C ALA A 214 -1.77 -8.61 20.07
N LYS A 215 -2.52 -9.69 19.78
CA LYS A 215 -2.14 -11.06 20.17
C LYS A 215 -1.10 -11.68 19.26
N TYR A 216 -0.81 -11.06 18.13
CA TYR A 216 0.08 -11.60 17.11
C TYR A 216 1.43 -10.88 17.13
N ASP A 217 2.46 -11.59 16.71
CA ASP A 217 3.82 -11.09 16.61
C ASP A 217 4.42 -11.40 15.24
N LEU A 218 5.09 -10.40 14.63
CA LEU A 218 5.65 -10.53 13.29
C LEU A 218 6.74 -11.61 13.22
N ALA A 219 7.63 -11.66 14.21
CA ALA A 219 8.75 -12.64 14.19
C ALA A 219 8.24 -14.07 14.25
N THR A 220 7.21 -14.31 15.05
CA THR A 220 6.52 -15.61 15.13
C THR A 220 5.90 -16.00 13.81
N ILE A 221 5.13 -15.09 13.18
CA ILE A 221 4.47 -15.36 11.87
C ILE A 221 5.50 -15.63 10.78
N VAL A 222 6.58 -14.86 10.75
CA VAL A 222 7.70 -15.07 9.79
C VAL A 222 8.33 -16.44 9.98
N ALA A 223 8.63 -16.83 11.21
CA ALA A 223 9.20 -18.14 11.51
C ALA A 223 8.27 -19.29 11.08
N GLU A 224 6.96 -19.17 11.35
CA GLU A 224 5.95 -20.15 10.91
C GLU A 224 5.86 -20.26 9.38
N VAL A 225 5.86 -19.11 8.68
CA VAL A 225 5.83 -19.06 7.21
C VAL A 225 7.07 -19.71 6.61
N MET A 226 8.27 -19.40 7.14
CA MET A 226 9.52 -19.99 6.68
C MET A 226 9.57 -21.52 6.96
N ALA A 227 9.11 -21.94 8.12
CA ALA A 227 9.01 -23.37 8.46
C ALA A 227 8.04 -24.11 7.52
N HIS A 228 6.91 -23.51 7.20
CA HIS A 228 5.95 -24.05 6.24
C HIS A 228 6.54 -24.19 4.82
N LEU A 229 7.19 -23.14 4.31
CA LEU A 229 7.87 -23.20 3.00
C LEU A 229 8.92 -24.31 2.97
N LYS A 230 9.71 -24.44 4.03
CA LYS A 230 10.71 -25.51 4.14
C LYS A 230 10.06 -26.90 4.15
N SER A 231 8.95 -27.10 4.84
CA SER A 231 8.22 -28.38 4.85
C SER A 231 7.61 -28.75 3.49
N GLU A 232 7.25 -27.73 2.69
CA GLU A 232 6.75 -27.91 1.32
C GLU A 232 7.89 -27.95 0.28
N HIS A 233 9.16 -27.92 0.70
CA HIS A 233 10.33 -27.86 -0.19
C HIS A 233 10.32 -26.69 -1.17
N LEU A 234 9.80 -25.52 -0.73
CA LEU A 234 9.73 -24.30 -1.51
C LEU A 234 10.80 -23.30 -1.05
N ASP A 235 11.60 -22.85 -2.00
CA ASP A 235 12.62 -21.80 -1.79
C ASP A 235 12.10 -20.48 -2.34
N ILE A 236 11.26 -19.79 -1.55
CA ILE A 236 10.67 -18.51 -1.91
C ILE A 236 11.13 -17.46 -0.90
N PRO A 237 11.75 -16.35 -1.34
CA PRO A 237 12.17 -15.27 -0.48
C PRO A 237 11.04 -14.73 0.40
N VAL A 238 11.25 -14.69 1.71
CA VAL A 238 10.31 -14.12 2.70
C VAL A 238 10.78 -12.75 3.12
N ILE A 239 9.87 -11.78 3.10
CA ILE A 239 10.11 -10.35 3.36
C ILE A 239 9.18 -9.88 4.47
N PRO A 240 9.63 -9.79 5.73
CA PRO A 240 8.86 -9.23 6.84
C PRO A 240 8.49 -7.76 6.61
N ALA A 241 7.28 -7.37 7.07
CA ALA A 241 6.76 -6.02 7.00
C ALA A 241 5.92 -5.66 8.24
N GLY A 242 5.98 -4.42 8.70
CA GLY A 242 5.20 -3.91 9.83
C GLY A 242 5.94 -3.96 11.17
N GLY A 243 6.22 -2.78 11.73
CA GLY A 243 6.93 -2.62 13.00
C GLY A 243 8.46 -2.58 12.87
N ILE A 244 9.02 -2.62 11.67
CA ILE A 244 10.46 -2.48 11.42
C ILE A 244 10.78 -1.00 11.29
N PHE A 245 11.45 -0.42 12.28
CA PHE A 245 11.65 1.02 12.37
C PHE A 245 13.12 1.46 12.26
N THR A 246 14.05 0.62 12.66
CA THR A 246 15.50 0.89 12.64
C THR A 246 16.26 -0.12 11.76
N GLY A 247 17.52 0.19 11.44
CA GLY A 247 18.43 -0.75 10.77
C GLY A 247 18.67 -2.01 11.60
N SER A 248 18.71 -1.89 12.93
CA SER A 248 18.85 -3.04 13.84
C SER A 248 17.62 -3.96 13.83
N ASP A 249 16.40 -3.39 13.79
CA ASP A 249 15.18 -4.20 13.63
C ASP A 249 15.23 -4.99 12.32
N ALA A 250 15.66 -4.34 11.24
CA ALA A 250 15.80 -4.96 9.93
C ALA A 250 16.86 -6.07 9.93
N ALA A 251 18.05 -5.80 10.50
CA ALA A 251 19.15 -6.76 10.58
C ALA A 251 18.76 -8.02 11.36
N ALA A 252 17.99 -7.89 12.44
CA ALA A 252 17.51 -9.03 13.23
C ALA A 252 16.67 -10.01 12.39
N PHE A 253 15.79 -9.52 11.51
CA PHE A 253 15.03 -10.39 10.60
C PHE A 253 15.92 -11.05 9.55
N LEU A 254 16.90 -10.32 9.01
CA LEU A 254 17.85 -10.85 8.03
C LEU A 254 18.76 -11.93 8.65
N GLU A 255 19.21 -11.74 9.87
CA GLU A 255 19.94 -12.77 10.66
C GLU A 255 19.07 -14.00 10.92
N GLY A 256 17.75 -13.81 11.11
CA GLY A 256 16.76 -14.87 11.23
C GLY A 256 16.47 -15.61 9.93
N GLY A 257 17.08 -15.22 8.80
CA GLY A 257 16.94 -15.88 7.49
C GLY A 257 15.92 -15.23 6.55
N ALA A 258 15.33 -14.08 6.90
CA ALA A 258 14.54 -13.32 5.94
C ALA A 258 15.40 -12.83 4.78
N ALA A 259 14.84 -12.78 3.58
CA ALA A 259 15.58 -12.40 2.37
C ALA A 259 15.75 -10.88 2.22
N ALA A 260 14.79 -10.11 2.71
CA ALA A 260 14.77 -8.66 2.76
C ALA A 260 13.80 -8.20 3.84
N VAL A 261 13.65 -6.89 4.03
CA VAL A 261 12.59 -6.28 4.85
C VAL A 261 11.79 -5.28 4.04
N GLN A 262 10.47 -5.18 4.30
CA GLN A 262 9.64 -4.13 3.74
C GLN A 262 9.34 -3.07 4.82
N VAL A 263 9.64 -1.83 4.51
CA VAL A 263 9.51 -0.68 5.41
C VAL A 263 8.65 0.42 4.77
N ALA A 264 7.91 1.16 5.58
CA ALA A 264 7.01 2.21 5.10
C ALA A 264 7.00 3.45 6.01
N THR A 265 6.82 3.28 7.32
CA THR A 265 6.48 4.36 8.26
C THR A 265 7.38 5.59 8.13
N ARG A 266 8.69 5.43 8.12
CA ARG A 266 9.63 6.57 7.99
C ARG A 266 9.56 7.22 6.61
N PHE A 267 9.24 6.46 5.58
CA PHE A 267 9.09 6.98 4.22
C PHE A 267 7.77 7.73 3.97
N THR A 268 6.78 7.64 4.87
CA THR A 268 5.55 8.45 4.76
C THR A 268 5.81 9.94 4.94
N VAL A 269 6.90 10.30 5.62
CA VAL A 269 7.30 11.70 5.87
C VAL A 269 8.54 12.11 5.08
N ALA A 270 9.05 11.25 4.19
CA ALA A 270 10.17 11.58 3.30
C ALA A 270 9.79 12.72 2.33
N GLU A 271 10.80 13.50 1.88
CA GLU A 271 10.59 14.58 0.91
C GLU A 271 9.88 14.09 -0.34
N GLU A 272 10.29 12.94 -0.89
CA GLU A 272 9.80 12.35 -2.13
C GLU A 272 8.42 11.68 -1.99
N CYS A 273 7.94 11.49 -0.76
CA CYS A 273 6.60 10.95 -0.50
C CYS A 273 5.51 11.93 -0.93
N GLY A 274 4.42 11.43 -1.50
CA GLY A 274 3.34 12.25 -2.04
C GLY A 274 2.40 12.89 -1.02
N LEU A 275 2.54 12.60 0.27
CA LEU A 275 1.75 13.30 1.29
C LEU A 275 2.08 14.80 1.30
N PRO A 276 1.07 15.69 1.40
CA PRO A 276 1.30 17.12 1.59
C PRO A 276 2.14 17.40 2.83
N ALA A 277 2.94 18.49 2.80
CA ALA A 277 3.84 18.84 3.89
C ALA A 277 3.12 19.02 5.23
N GLU A 278 1.94 19.65 5.22
CA GLU A 278 1.10 19.83 6.39
C GLU A 278 0.61 18.48 6.97
N VAL A 279 0.30 17.51 6.13
CA VAL A 279 -0.08 16.18 6.59
C VAL A 279 1.11 15.42 7.18
N LYS A 280 2.31 15.54 6.58
CA LYS A 280 3.55 14.98 7.16
C LYS A 280 3.82 15.52 8.56
N GLN A 281 3.55 16.82 8.80
CA GLN A 281 3.68 17.43 10.14
C GLN A 281 2.72 16.81 11.16
N GLU A 282 1.49 16.43 10.76
CA GLU A 282 0.56 15.74 11.66
C GLU A 282 1.07 14.34 12.05
N TYR A 283 1.76 13.63 11.12
CA TYR A 283 2.39 12.36 11.43
C TYR A 283 3.52 12.50 12.47
N PHE A 284 4.32 13.55 12.38
CA PHE A 284 5.38 13.81 13.38
C PHE A 284 4.81 14.18 14.76
N LYS A 285 3.69 14.87 14.82
CA LYS A 285 3.05 15.30 16.09
C LYS A 285 2.37 14.16 16.83
N ALA A 286 2.08 13.05 16.16
CA ALA A 286 1.35 11.93 16.76
C ALA A 286 2.12 11.35 17.97
N ASN A 287 1.38 11.04 19.04
CA ASN A 287 1.86 10.27 20.18
C ASN A 287 1.39 8.81 20.06
N GLU A 288 1.87 7.95 20.93
CA GLU A 288 1.49 6.52 20.91
C GLU A 288 -0.02 6.32 21.05
N ASP A 289 -0.66 7.05 21.97
CA ASP A 289 -2.11 7.01 22.21
C ASP A 289 -2.95 7.62 21.07
N ASP A 290 -2.31 8.27 20.10
CA ASP A 290 -2.97 8.79 18.92
C ASP A 290 -3.08 7.74 17.81
N ILE A 291 -2.40 6.61 17.94
CA ILE A 291 -2.42 5.53 16.96
C ILE A 291 -3.52 4.53 17.33
N VAL A 292 -4.58 4.52 16.57
CA VAL A 292 -5.77 3.71 16.86
C VAL A 292 -6.08 2.72 15.74
N VAL A 293 -6.63 1.57 16.12
CA VAL A 293 -7.23 0.60 15.18
C VAL A 293 -8.74 0.69 15.32
N ASN A 294 -9.44 0.82 14.19
CA ASN A 294 -10.90 0.95 14.16
C ASN A 294 -11.51 0.17 12.98
N GLU A 295 -12.85 0.09 12.94
CA GLU A 295 -13.61 -0.65 11.93
C GLU A 295 -14.46 0.27 11.02
N ILE A 296 -14.06 1.54 10.89
CA ILE A 296 -14.81 2.51 10.07
C ILE A 296 -14.62 2.27 8.57
N SER A 297 -13.67 1.43 8.15
CA SER A 297 -13.48 1.11 6.75
C SER A 297 -14.68 0.39 6.15
N PRO A 298 -15.17 0.82 4.97
CA PRO A 298 -16.23 0.11 4.25
C PRO A 298 -15.80 -1.25 3.70
N THR A 299 -14.51 -1.58 3.76
CA THR A 299 -13.98 -2.89 3.32
C THR A 299 -14.27 -4.01 4.31
N GLY A 300 -14.63 -3.68 5.57
CA GLY A 300 -14.84 -4.64 6.64
C GLY A 300 -13.54 -5.12 7.32
N TYR A 301 -12.38 -4.59 6.93
CA TYR A 301 -11.12 -4.85 7.61
C TYR A 301 -10.82 -3.75 8.63
N PRO A 302 -10.29 -4.09 9.82
CA PRO A 302 -9.76 -3.09 10.75
C PRO A 302 -8.67 -2.26 10.09
N MET A 303 -8.59 -0.99 10.48
CA MET A 303 -7.66 -0.04 9.89
C MET A 303 -6.93 0.75 10.97
N ARG A 304 -5.60 0.80 10.88
CA ARG A 304 -4.77 1.61 11.78
C ARG A 304 -4.54 2.98 11.21
N MET A 305 -4.78 4.01 12.03
CA MET A 305 -4.67 5.39 11.63
C MET A 305 -4.45 6.31 12.83
N ILE A 306 -4.13 7.57 12.56
CA ILE A 306 -4.09 8.63 13.58
C ILE A 306 -5.53 9.02 13.93
N LYS A 307 -5.86 9.06 15.22
CA LYS A 307 -7.23 9.31 15.72
C LYS A 307 -7.79 10.70 15.38
N SER A 308 -6.92 11.68 15.13
CA SER A 308 -7.29 13.03 14.70
C SER A 308 -7.51 13.16 13.19
N SER A 309 -7.46 12.05 12.43
CA SER A 309 -7.71 12.07 10.99
C SER A 309 -9.07 12.67 10.65
N PRO A 310 -9.15 13.58 9.68
CA PRO A 310 -10.42 14.15 9.20
C PRO A 310 -11.43 13.12 8.70
N ALA A 311 -10.96 11.89 8.42
CA ALA A 311 -11.81 10.79 7.98
C ALA A 311 -12.67 10.18 9.10
N ILE A 312 -12.43 10.53 10.36
CA ILE A 312 -13.19 10.02 11.51
C ILE A 312 -14.32 10.99 11.85
N GLY A 313 -15.56 10.52 11.81
CA GLY A 313 -16.74 11.35 12.15
C GLY A 313 -17.07 12.41 11.10
N ASP A 314 -16.57 12.30 9.88
CA ASP A 314 -16.95 13.19 8.78
C ASP A 314 -18.17 12.63 8.02
N GLY A 315 -18.95 13.53 7.43
CA GLY A 315 -20.13 13.23 6.62
C GLY A 315 -19.96 13.69 5.18
N ILE A 316 -18.86 13.31 4.55
CA ILE A 316 -18.62 13.63 3.14
C ILE A 316 -19.68 12.98 2.27
N ARG A 317 -20.34 13.77 1.42
CA ARG A 317 -21.27 13.24 0.42
C ARG A 317 -20.54 12.27 -0.50
N PRO A 318 -21.04 11.02 -0.66
CA PRO A 318 -20.41 10.03 -1.54
C PRO A 318 -20.28 10.55 -2.97
N ASN A 319 -19.09 10.36 -3.57
CA ASN A 319 -18.82 10.70 -4.97
C ASN A 319 -18.44 9.44 -5.77
N CYS A 320 -19.32 8.43 -5.70
CA CYS A 320 -19.08 7.13 -6.30
C CYS A 320 -19.00 7.18 -7.82
N GLU A 321 -19.72 8.13 -8.45
CA GLU A 321 -19.72 8.34 -9.90
C GLU A 321 -18.35 8.75 -10.42
N ALA A 322 -17.59 9.50 -9.63
CA ALA A 322 -16.24 9.92 -9.97
C ALA A 322 -15.21 8.85 -9.62
N TYR A 323 -15.24 8.37 -8.37
CA TYR A 323 -14.17 7.51 -7.82
C TYR A 323 -14.52 6.03 -7.84
N GLY A 324 -15.69 5.64 -7.34
CA GLY A 324 -16.28 4.33 -7.43
C GLY A 324 -15.38 3.18 -6.98
N TYR A 325 -14.76 3.27 -5.79
CA TYR A 325 -13.62 2.40 -5.49
C TYR A 325 -13.92 1.20 -4.62
N LEU A 326 -14.75 1.35 -3.58
CA LEU A 326 -14.80 0.35 -2.52
C LEU A 326 -16.19 -0.20 -2.32
N LEU A 327 -16.25 -1.52 -2.29
CA LEU A 327 -17.46 -2.27 -2.05
C LEU A 327 -17.20 -3.32 -0.96
N ASP A 328 -18.24 -3.63 -0.19
CA ASP A 328 -18.25 -4.76 0.72
C ASP A 328 -18.33 -6.11 -0.02
N ALA A 329 -18.44 -7.20 0.74
CA ALA A 329 -18.55 -8.54 0.16
C ALA A 329 -19.79 -8.75 -0.72
N ASN A 330 -20.81 -7.90 -0.59
CA ASN A 330 -22.08 -7.94 -1.37
C ASN A 330 -22.06 -6.99 -2.58
N GLY A 331 -20.91 -6.35 -2.87
CA GLY A 331 -20.80 -5.38 -3.94
C GLY A 331 -21.45 -4.02 -3.62
N LYS A 332 -21.65 -3.68 -2.35
CA LYS A 332 -22.21 -2.42 -1.88
C LYS A 332 -21.20 -1.66 -1.03
N CYS A 333 -21.30 -0.34 -1.03
CA CYS A 333 -20.50 0.50 -0.15
C CYS A 333 -21.28 0.78 1.15
N SER A 334 -20.80 0.24 2.26
CA SER A 334 -21.44 0.43 3.58
C SER A 334 -21.43 1.90 4.04
N TYR A 335 -20.49 2.72 3.57
CA TYR A 335 -20.52 4.16 3.83
C TYR A 335 -21.74 4.84 3.18
N VAL A 336 -22.12 4.49 1.95
CA VAL A 336 -23.31 5.05 1.30
C VAL A 336 -24.56 4.75 2.14
N THR A 337 -24.69 3.54 2.64
CA THR A 337 -25.79 3.13 3.51
C THR A 337 -25.80 3.95 4.80
N ALA A 338 -24.66 4.08 5.48
CA ALA A 338 -24.53 4.86 6.70
C ALA A 338 -24.83 6.35 6.46
N TYR A 339 -24.30 6.93 5.41
CA TYR A 339 -24.56 8.33 5.05
C TYR A 339 -26.04 8.60 4.80
N ASN A 340 -26.73 7.75 4.04
CA ASN A 340 -28.16 7.90 3.75
C ASN A 340 -29.01 7.73 5.01
N ARG A 341 -28.63 6.84 5.94
CA ARG A 341 -29.27 6.71 7.25
C ARG A 341 -29.19 8.02 8.03
N GLU A 342 -28.02 8.64 8.10
CA GLU A 342 -27.84 9.91 8.82
C GLU A 342 -28.58 11.07 8.14
N VAL A 343 -28.62 11.13 6.81
CA VAL A 343 -29.42 12.12 6.08
C VAL A 343 -30.91 11.96 6.38
N ALA A 344 -31.41 10.74 6.44
CA ALA A 344 -32.80 10.45 6.76
C ALA A 344 -33.15 10.79 8.22
N ALA A 345 -32.22 10.57 9.15
CA ALA A 345 -32.40 10.90 10.57
C ALA A 345 -32.37 12.40 10.86
N HIS A 346 -31.76 13.20 9.97
CA HIS A 346 -31.59 14.65 10.16
C HIS A 346 -32.13 15.44 8.95
N PRO A 347 -33.44 15.44 8.68
CA PRO A 347 -34.03 16.13 7.54
C PRO A 347 -33.72 17.64 7.55
N GLY A 348 -33.21 18.16 6.44
CA GLY A 348 -32.86 19.58 6.31
C GLY A 348 -31.50 19.98 6.87
N ALA A 349 -30.76 19.07 7.46
CA ALA A 349 -29.38 19.34 7.88
C ALA A 349 -28.49 19.63 6.65
N ARG A 350 -27.68 20.70 6.73
CA ARG A 350 -26.70 21.05 5.66
C ARG A 350 -25.56 20.04 5.60
N LYS A 351 -25.20 19.42 6.71
CA LYS A 351 -24.13 18.43 6.85
C LYS A 351 -24.56 17.40 7.89
N VAL A 352 -24.29 16.13 7.64
CA VAL A 352 -24.45 15.04 8.61
C VAL A 352 -23.07 14.57 9.06
N GLN A 353 -23.01 13.83 10.18
CA GLN A 353 -21.78 13.17 10.64
C GLN A 353 -22.00 11.66 10.61
N VAL A 354 -21.01 10.93 10.11
CA VAL A 354 -21.00 9.47 10.05
C VAL A 354 -19.83 8.96 10.88
N TRP A 355 -20.09 8.32 12.00
CA TRP A 355 -19.05 7.89 12.95
C TRP A 355 -18.61 6.44 12.76
N ASP A 356 -19.50 5.60 12.29
CA ASP A 356 -19.29 4.15 12.18
C ASP A 356 -18.68 3.72 10.84
N LYS A 357 -18.68 4.62 9.84
CA LYS A 357 -18.05 4.38 8.53
C LYS A 357 -17.41 5.66 7.98
N THR A 358 -16.45 5.48 7.07
CA THR A 358 -15.80 6.61 6.36
C THR A 358 -15.93 6.48 4.85
N CYS A 359 -16.03 7.61 4.17
CA CYS A 359 -15.92 7.65 2.71
C CYS A 359 -14.46 7.48 2.27
N LEU A 360 -13.96 6.24 2.17
CA LEU A 360 -12.57 5.91 1.93
C LEU A 360 -12.04 6.52 0.61
N CYS A 361 -12.79 6.41 -0.47
CA CYS A 361 -12.44 6.97 -1.78
C CYS A 361 -12.13 8.46 -1.73
N THR A 362 -12.98 9.25 -1.07
CA THR A 362 -12.83 10.71 -1.03
C THR A 362 -11.69 11.11 -0.10
N HIS A 363 -11.62 10.50 1.09
CA HIS A 363 -10.55 10.81 2.04
C HIS A 363 -9.18 10.37 1.54
N MET A 364 -9.06 9.21 0.90
CA MET A 364 -7.79 8.78 0.27
C MET A 364 -7.34 9.76 -0.81
N ARG A 365 -8.28 10.23 -1.66
CA ARG A 365 -7.96 11.22 -2.70
C ARG A 365 -7.48 12.55 -2.12
N ASN A 366 -8.07 12.97 -1.01
CA ASN A 366 -7.79 14.28 -0.40
C ASN A 366 -6.61 14.25 0.57
N PHE A 367 -6.00 13.09 0.82
CA PHE A 367 -4.99 12.87 1.88
C PHE A 367 -5.52 13.12 3.30
N ASP A 368 -6.83 12.99 3.51
CA ASP A 368 -7.49 13.14 4.80
C ASP A 368 -7.55 11.82 5.60
N LEU A 369 -7.23 10.69 4.96
CA LEU A 369 -7.15 9.39 5.58
C LEU A 369 -5.73 9.14 6.11
N TRP A 370 -5.48 9.51 7.36
CA TRP A 370 -4.14 9.42 7.95
C TRP A 370 -3.85 8.02 8.49
N THR A 371 -3.81 7.05 7.59
CA THR A 371 -3.40 5.68 7.92
C THR A 371 -1.91 5.62 8.19
N CYS A 372 -1.50 4.85 9.20
CA CYS A 372 -0.12 4.85 9.66
C CYS A 372 0.26 3.50 10.31
N GLY A 373 1.55 3.19 10.42
CA GLY A 373 2.07 2.08 11.21
C GLY A 373 2.01 2.34 12.71
N GLN A 374 2.06 1.29 13.52
CA GLN A 374 2.02 1.41 14.98
C GLN A 374 3.13 2.32 15.52
N LEU A 375 4.32 2.31 14.90
CA LEU A 375 5.48 3.07 15.37
C LEU A 375 5.56 4.51 14.81
N THR A 376 4.47 5.03 14.23
CA THR A 376 4.43 6.40 13.68
C THR A 376 4.74 7.46 14.75
N TRP A 377 4.36 7.23 16.00
CA TRP A 377 4.67 8.15 17.10
C TRP A 377 6.17 8.38 17.32
N ARG A 378 7.03 7.48 16.83
CA ARG A 378 8.50 7.60 16.90
C ARG A 378 9.09 8.49 15.78
N LEU A 379 8.29 8.94 14.82
CA LEU A 379 8.81 9.76 13.71
C LEU A 379 9.48 11.05 14.19
N LYS A 380 8.93 11.68 15.22
CA LYS A 380 9.51 12.88 15.84
C LYS A 380 10.95 12.68 16.37
N ASP A 381 11.34 11.44 16.66
CA ASP A 381 12.68 11.09 17.14
C ASP A 381 13.67 10.89 15.99
N THR A 382 13.21 10.97 14.73
CA THR A 382 14.03 10.69 13.54
C THR A 382 14.58 11.93 12.86
N THR A 383 14.20 13.13 13.32
CA THR A 383 14.56 14.38 12.70
C THR A 383 14.64 15.51 13.73
N ARG A 384 15.03 16.70 13.29
CA ARG A 384 15.10 17.88 14.12
C ARG A 384 13.80 18.66 14.08
N GLN A 385 13.46 19.30 15.20
CA GLN A 385 12.37 20.26 15.26
C GLN A 385 12.93 21.68 15.13
N ALA A 386 12.39 22.44 14.22
CA ALA A 386 12.75 23.85 14.02
C ALA A 386 12.15 24.75 15.13
N ALA A 387 12.62 25.99 15.20
CA ALA A 387 12.19 26.95 16.23
C ALA A 387 10.69 27.32 16.14
N ASP A 388 10.08 27.17 14.97
CA ASP A 388 8.64 27.37 14.75
C ASP A 388 7.78 26.14 15.12
N GLY A 389 8.42 25.08 15.60
CA GLY A 389 7.76 23.82 15.99
C GLY A 389 7.52 22.84 14.84
N SER A 390 7.87 23.18 13.62
CA SER A 390 7.83 22.25 12.49
C SER A 390 8.97 21.23 12.55
N TYR A 391 8.78 20.06 11.93
CA TYR A 391 9.81 19.03 11.81
C TYR A 391 10.44 19.07 10.42
N GLU A 392 11.77 18.94 10.38
CA GLU A 392 12.54 18.84 9.14
C GLU A 392 12.15 17.57 8.39
N LEU A 393 11.92 17.69 7.07
CA LEU A 393 11.68 16.52 6.22
C LEU A 393 13.02 15.96 5.76
N LEU A 394 13.17 14.66 5.81
CA LEU A 394 14.38 13.98 5.36
C LEU A 394 14.17 13.41 3.96
N SER A 395 15.24 13.37 3.16
CA SER A 395 15.21 12.68 1.87
C SER A 395 15.06 11.16 2.07
N ALA A 396 14.46 10.50 1.09
CA ALA A 396 14.39 9.05 1.08
C ALA A 396 15.78 8.40 1.07
N GLU A 397 16.78 9.05 0.47
CA GLU A 397 18.19 8.61 0.52
C GLU A 397 18.71 8.55 1.94
N HIS A 398 18.50 9.60 2.74
CA HIS A 398 18.94 9.63 4.14
C HIS A 398 18.33 8.48 4.93
N ILE A 399 17.00 8.33 4.82
CA ILE A 399 16.26 7.27 5.53
C ILE A 399 16.73 5.88 5.08
N PHE A 400 16.91 5.67 3.79
CA PHE A 400 17.35 4.39 3.24
C PHE A 400 18.76 4.02 3.72
N LYS A 401 19.69 4.96 3.69
CA LYS A 401 21.06 4.76 4.17
C LYS A 401 21.13 4.51 5.67
N ASP A 402 20.27 5.16 6.46
CA ASP A 402 20.17 4.87 7.89
C ASP A 402 19.72 3.42 8.14
N TYR A 403 18.69 2.92 7.43
CA TYR A 403 18.35 1.49 7.50
C TYR A 403 19.50 0.59 7.07
N GLN A 404 20.23 0.96 6.01
CA GLN A 404 21.28 0.13 5.41
C GLN A 404 22.51 0.00 6.31
N PHE A 405 22.91 1.08 6.97
CA PHE A 405 24.22 1.18 7.63
C PHE A 405 24.16 1.30 9.16
N SER A 406 23.01 1.60 9.76
CA SER A 406 22.87 1.72 11.20
C SER A 406 23.01 0.37 11.89
N THR A 407 23.64 0.37 13.07
CA THR A 407 23.88 -0.83 13.91
C THR A 407 23.25 -0.72 15.29
N ASP A 408 22.67 0.40 15.64
CA ASP A 408 22.02 0.62 16.92
C ASP A 408 20.51 0.81 16.77
N ASN A 409 19.80 0.77 17.87
CA ASN A 409 18.34 0.96 17.90
C ASN A 409 17.93 2.44 17.80
N LYS A 410 18.87 3.31 17.52
CA LYS A 410 18.65 4.74 17.32
C LYS A 410 18.70 5.07 15.84
N VAL A 411 17.88 6.00 15.46
CA VAL A 411 17.92 6.58 14.13
C VAL A 411 19.04 7.62 14.08
N ALA A 412 19.83 7.59 13.00
CA ALA A 412 20.81 8.63 12.77
C ALA A 412 20.07 9.96 12.51
N LEU A 413 20.37 10.97 13.31
CA LEU A 413 19.89 12.32 13.04
C LEU A 413 20.75 12.95 11.93
N PRO A 414 20.15 13.81 11.08
CA PRO A 414 20.85 14.50 10.01
C PRO A 414 21.94 15.45 10.49
#